data_41733f58f2c28b5ce1e384e334d5c17b
#
_entry.id   41733f58f2c28b5ce1e384e334d5c17b
#
_cell.length_a   1.000
_cell.length_b   1.000
_cell.length_c   1.000
_cell.angle_alpha   90.00
_cell.angle_beta   90.00
_cell.angle_gamma   90.00
#
_symmetry.space_group_name_H-M   'P 1'
#
loop_
_entity.id
_entity.type
_entity.pdbx_description
1 polymer ?
#
loop_
_entity_poly.entity_id
_entity_poly.type
_entity_poly.pdbx_seq_one_letter_code
_entity_poly.pdbx_strand_id
1 'polypeptide(L)'
;MEIVAASASRLTPQYLEKTISEKYGLDKTRAKAVLKDLVARRQLEYTYEFGSTYLVRSFNKPVRIATHLVIMPAGQSYQPVSDDVVIQIKSGAAFGGGRHPTTRLSVKAIQYVLKNVSPDCLNQRCSVLDIGTGSGILAIAAVCLGIKKGLGIDVDPCAIAEAGENIALNKLENRIVISDRKIDSIDPAFSMVIANLRYPSLKNFYPQISKLADSGGWVILSGFRPHERADLMDLYTARYFKSIWSADENDWAATVFKKI
;
A
#
# COMPACT_ATOMS: atom_id res chain seq x y z
N MET A 1 4.71 16.62 -13.50
CA MET A 1 4.53 15.38 -12.70
C MET A 1 5.38 15.40 -11.43
N GLU A 2 6.65 15.77 -11.51
CA GLU A 2 7.56 15.87 -10.34
C GLU A 2 7.02 16.77 -9.22
N ILE A 3 6.44 17.93 -9.55
CA ILE A 3 5.88 18.89 -8.58
C ILE A 3 4.78 18.22 -7.73
N VAL A 4 3.89 17.45 -8.36
CA VAL A 4 2.80 16.75 -7.66
C VAL A 4 3.32 15.55 -6.87
N ALA A 5 4.34 14.85 -7.40
CA ALA A 5 4.95 13.70 -6.72
C ALA A 5 5.80 14.10 -5.51
N ALA A 6 6.45 15.26 -5.56
CA ALA A 6 7.32 15.77 -4.49
C ALA A 6 6.56 16.57 -3.41
N SER A 7 5.28 16.91 -3.64
CA SER A 7 4.52 17.71 -2.69
C SER A 7 3.94 16.85 -1.56
N ALA A 8 4.30 17.18 -0.34
CA ALA A 8 3.68 16.62 0.86
C ALA A 8 2.26 17.20 1.11
N SER A 9 1.92 18.33 0.47
CA SER A 9 0.63 18.99 0.59
C SER A 9 -0.24 18.77 -0.64
N ARG A 10 -1.56 18.87 -0.45
CA ARG A 10 -2.53 18.86 -1.56
C ARG A 10 -2.41 20.15 -2.34
N LEU A 11 -2.34 20.05 -3.66
CA LEU A 11 -2.11 21.17 -4.55
C LEU A 11 -3.41 21.58 -5.24
N THR A 12 -3.83 22.82 -5.05
CA THR A 12 -4.95 23.37 -5.80
C THR A 12 -4.54 23.64 -7.27
N PRO A 13 -5.49 23.63 -8.23
CA PRO A 13 -5.20 23.96 -9.61
C PRO A 13 -4.48 25.30 -9.78
N GLN A 14 -4.91 26.32 -9.05
CA GLN A 14 -4.30 27.67 -9.11
C GLN A 14 -2.86 27.68 -8.61
N TYR A 15 -2.58 26.96 -7.50
CA TYR A 15 -1.22 26.83 -7.00
C TYR A 15 -0.30 26.12 -8.00
N LEU A 16 -0.79 25.04 -8.62
CA LEU A 16 -0.04 24.31 -9.63
C LEU A 16 0.20 25.16 -10.89
N GLU A 17 -0.81 25.92 -11.36
CA GLU A 17 -0.64 26.86 -12.49
C GLU A 17 0.50 27.86 -12.19
N LYS A 18 0.49 28.46 -11.01
CA LYS A 18 1.53 29.41 -10.58
C LYS A 18 2.90 28.73 -10.52
N THR A 19 3.00 27.58 -9.87
CA THR A 19 4.27 26.86 -9.72
C THR A 19 4.85 26.41 -11.07
N ILE A 20 4.01 25.96 -12.00
CA ILE A 20 4.44 25.62 -13.38
C ILE A 20 4.93 26.86 -14.12
N SER A 21 4.19 27.95 -14.00
CA SER A 21 4.55 29.22 -14.61
C SER A 21 5.94 29.70 -14.14
N GLU A 22 6.17 29.68 -12.83
CA GLU A 22 7.43 30.10 -12.21
C GLU A 22 8.59 29.16 -12.54
N LYS A 23 8.37 27.84 -12.41
CA LYS A 23 9.44 26.84 -12.59
C LYS A 23 9.91 26.70 -14.05
N TYR A 24 8.99 26.89 -15.01
CA TYR A 24 9.28 26.64 -16.42
C TYR A 24 9.21 27.92 -17.31
N GLY A 25 9.04 29.09 -16.72
CA GLY A 25 8.97 30.36 -17.44
C GLY A 25 7.78 30.45 -18.41
N LEU A 26 6.66 29.79 -18.09
CA LEU A 26 5.47 29.78 -18.93
C LEU A 26 4.50 30.88 -18.52
N ASP A 27 3.82 31.49 -19.48
CA ASP A 27 2.67 32.34 -19.19
C ASP A 27 1.50 31.51 -18.59
N LYS A 28 0.56 32.20 -17.94
CA LYS A 28 -0.58 31.58 -17.27
C LYS A 28 -1.44 30.72 -18.21
N THR A 29 -1.59 31.15 -19.46
CA THR A 29 -2.39 30.43 -20.46
C THR A 29 -1.74 29.09 -20.83
N ARG A 30 -0.44 29.08 -21.03
CA ARG A 30 0.35 27.88 -21.33
C ARG A 30 0.42 26.94 -20.11
N ALA A 31 0.62 27.49 -18.91
CA ALA A 31 0.62 26.68 -17.68
C ALA A 31 -0.74 25.97 -17.49
N LYS A 32 -1.85 26.65 -17.71
CA LYS A 32 -3.20 26.08 -17.68
C LYS A 32 -3.42 25.03 -18.79
N ALA A 33 -2.89 25.26 -19.99
CA ALA A 33 -2.96 24.28 -21.08
C ALA A 33 -2.19 23.00 -20.73
N VAL A 34 -1.01 23.10 -20.12
CA VAL A 34 -0.23 21.96 -19.62
C VAL A 34 -1.03 21.15 -18.60
N LEU A 35 -1.69 21.80 -17.63
CA LEU A 35 -2.51 21.09 -16.64
C LEU A 35 -3.69 20.37 -17.30
N LYS A 36 -4.39 21.02 -18.24
CA LYS A 36 -5.47 20.40 -19.00
C LYS A 36 -5.00 19.17 -19.78
N ASP A 37 -3.84 19.25 -20.44
CA ASP A 37 -3.25 18.12 -21.15
C ASP A 37 -2.89 16.96 -20.20
N LEU A 38 -2.30 17.26 -19.05
CA LEU A 38 -2.00 16.23 -18.03
C LEU A 38 -3.26 15.53 -17.50
N VAL A 39 -4.37 16.27 -17.34
CA VAL A 39 -5.66 15.68 -16.97
C VAL A 39 -6.24 14.87 -18.13
N ALA A 40 -6.21 15.38 -19.35
CA ALA A 40 -6.70 14.67 -20.53
C ALA A 40 -5.94 13.36 -20.78
N ARG A 41 -4.63 13.34 -20.52
CA ARG A 41 -3.78 12.13 -20.59
C ARG A 41 -3.90 11.26 -19.33
N ARG A 42 -4.83 11.51 -18.44
CA ARG A 42 -5.01 10.78 -17.18
C ARG A 42 -3.72 10.70 -16.33
N GLN A 43 -2.90 11.72 -16.38
CA GLN A 43 -1.72 11.84 -15.52
C GLN A 43 -2.05 12.52 -14.19
N LEU A 44 -2.98 13.47 -14.24
CA LEU A 44 -3.59 14.11 -13.09
C LEU A 44 -5.10 13.88 -13.13
N GLU A 45 -5.73 13.94 -11.96
CA GLU A 45 -7.19 13.94 -11.80
C GLU A 45 -7.59 14.96 -10.75
N TYR A 46 -8.80 15.49 -10.90
CA TYR A 46 -9.40 16.35 -9.89
C TYR A 46 -9.97 15.49 -8.76
N THR A 47 -9.73 15.90 -7.53
CA THR A 47 -10.40 15.37 -6.34
C THR A 47 -11.02 16.53 -5.57
N TYR A 48 -12.19 16.30 -4.97
CA TYR A 48 -12.87 17.29 -4.14
C TYR A 48 -12.89 16.79 -2.69
N GLU A 49 -12.19 17.50 -1.82
CA GLU A 49 -12.05 17.14 -0.42
C GLU A 49 -12.04 18.39 0.46
N PHE A 50 -12.67 18.32 1.64
CA PHE A 50 -12.74 19.43 2.60
C PHE A 50 -13.21 20.76 1.99
N GLY A 51 -14.20 20.72 1.09
CA GLY A 51 -14.75 21.92 0.47
C GLY A 51 -13.88 22.54 -0.64
N SER A 52 -12.80 21.88 -1.05
CA SER A 52 -11.86 22.40 -2.06
C SER A 52 -11.52 21.37 -3.13
N THR A 53 -11.23 21.87 -4.34
CA THR A 53 -10.75 21.05 -5.46
C THR A 53 -9.22 21.02 -5.47
N TYR A 54 -8.67 19.81 -5.58
CA TYR A 54 -7.23 19.58 -5.71
C TYR A 54 -6.93 18.81 -6.98
N LEU A 55 -5.71 18.92 -7.47
CA LEU A 55 -5.15 18.06 -8.51
C LEU A 55 -4.19 17.06 -7.86
N VAL A 56 -4.46 15.79 -8.11
CA VAL A 56 -3.65 14.67 -7.61
C VAL A 56 -3.17 13.82 -8.77
N ARG A 57 -2.16 12.99 -8.52
CA ARG A 57 -1.74 11.99 -9.52
C ARG A 57 -2.92 11.07 -9.82
N SER A 58 -3.22 10.89 -11.11
CA SER A 58 -4.29 9.97 -11.50
C SER A 58 -3.85 8.52 -11.35
N PHE A 59 -4.73 7.73 -10.78
CA PHE A 59 -4.63 6.27 -10.68
C PHE A 59 -5.68 5.56 -11.57
N ASN A 60 -6.35 6.30 -12.47
CA ASN A 60 -7.24 5.74 -13.49
C ASN A 60 -6.47 5.21 -14.71
N LYS A 61 -5.23 4.82 -14.52
CA LYS A 61 -4.33 4.17 -15.48
C LYS A 61 -3.36 3.26 -14.73
N PRO A 62 -2.69 2.31 -15.42
CA PRO A 62 -1.64 1.51 -14.81
C PRO A 62 -0.54 2.39 -14.17
N VAL A 63 -0.21 2.12 -12.92
CA VAL A 63 0.80 2.87 -12.16
C VAL A 63 1.79 1.92 -11.53
N ARG A 64 3.06 2.09 -11.86
CA ARG A 64 4.15 1.38 -11.18
C ARG A 64 4.34 1.96 -9.78
N ILE A 65 4.19 1.12 -8.76
CA ILE A 65 4.30 1.51 -7.34
C ILE A 65 5.56 0.95 -6.66
N ALA A 66 6.15 -0.09 -7.26
CA ALA A 66 7.42 -0.67 -6.83
C ALA A 66 8.19 -1.20 -8.06
N THR A 67 9.42 -1.67 -7.89
CA THR A 67 10.34 -2.03 -9.00
C THR A 67 9.69 -2.96 -10.03
N HIS A 68 8.98 -3.98 -9.56
CA HIS A 68 8.36 -5.00 -10.42
C HIS A 68 6.84 -5.11 -10.20
N LEU A 69 6.19 -4.08 -9.61
CA LEU A 69 4.78 -4.14 -9.32
C LEU A 69 4.03 -2.96 -9.89
N VAL A 70 3.04 -3.26 -10.72
CA VAL A 70 2.15 -2.31 -11.37
C VAL A 70 0.72 -2.55 -10.88
N ILE A 71 0.08 -1.50 -10.37
CA ILE A 71 -1.36 -1.51 -10.12
C ILE A 71 -2.06 -1.06 -11.38
N MET A 72 -3.02 -1.85 -11.83
CA MET A 72 -3.85 -1.59 -12.99
C MET A 72 -5.31 -1.48 -12.56
N PRO A 73 -6.00 -0.36 -12.82
CA PRO A 73 -7.43 -0.28 -12.61
C PRO A 73 -8.17 -1.34 -13.44
N ALA A 74 -9.24 -1.92 -12.88
CA ALA A 74 -10.09 -2.87 -13.59
C ALA A 74 -10.60 -2.27 -14.92
N GLY A 75 -10.61 -3.09 -15.97
CA GLY A 75 -11.05 -2.67 -17.32
C GLY A 75 -10.02 -1.86 -18.11
N GLN A 76 -8.81 -1.66 -17.60
CA GLN A 76 -7.71 -1.07 -18.35
C GLN A 76 -6.82 -2.16 -18.95
N SER A 77 -5.98 -1.77 -19.92
CA SER A 77 -4.94 -2.62 -20.48
C SER A 77 -3.56 -2.09 -20.13
N TYR A 78 -2.62 -3.00 -19.98
CA TYR A 78 -1.22 -2.70 -19.76
C TYR A 78 -0.37 -3.72 -20.49
N GLN A 79 0.67 -3.28 -21.17
CA GLN A 79 1.68 -4.18 -21.73
C GLN A 79 2.80 -4.32 -20.70
N PRO A 80 2.93 -5.49 -20.03
CA PRO A 80 3.97 -5.70 -19.04
C PRO A 80 5.35 -5.59 -19.68
N VAL A 81 6.26 -4.91 -19.00
CA VAL A 81 7.69 -5.04 -19.26
C VAL A 81 8.15 -6.33 -18.57
N SER A 82 9.30 -6.90 -19.01
CA SER A 82 9.87 -8.09 -18.37
C SER A 82 9.84 -7.99 -16.84
N ASP A 83 9.42 -9.05 -16.19
CA ASP A 83 9.31 -9.21 -14.72
C ASP A 83 8.25 -8.36 -14.01
N ASP A 84 7.36 -7.70 -14.75
CA ASP A 84 6.26 -6.96 -14.13
C ASP A 84 5.20 -7.91 -13.55
N VAL A 85 4.94 -7.73 -12.26
CA VAL A 85 3.76 -8.26 -11.57
C VAL A 85 2.66 -7.23 -11.68
N VAL A 86 1.59 -7.55 -12.39
CA VAL A 86 0.44 -6.66 -12.59
C VAL A 86 -0.69 -7.07 -11.67
N ILE A 87 -1.15 -6.15 -10.82
CA ILE A 87 -2.29 -6.36 -9.93
C ILE A 87 -3.45 -5.49 -10.42
N GLN A 88 -4.58 -6.13 -10.69
CA GLN A 88 -5.81 -5.45 -11.04
C GLN A 88 -6.57 -5.04 -9.76
N ILE A 89 -6.94 -3.77 -9.66
CA ILE A 89 -7.72 -3.25 -8.55
C ILE A 89 -8.94 -2.49 -9.08
N LYS A 90 -10.12 -2.89 -8.63
CA LYS A 90 -11.35 -2.12 -8.79
C LYS A 90 -11.35 -1.03 -7.73
N SER A 91 -11.46 0.23 -8.15
CA SER A 91 -11.59 1.34 -7.21
C SER A 91 -13.00 1.33 -6.61
N GLY A 92 -13.08 1.31 -5.30
CA GLY A 92 -14.31 1.35 -4.51
C GLY A 92 -14.19 2.33 -3.34
N ALA A 93 -14.96 2.08 -2.29
CA ALA A 93 -14.96 2.87 -1.06
C ALA A 93 -13.87 2.42 -0.08
N ALA A 94 -13.40 1.17 -0.18
CA ALA A 94 -12.40 0.63 0.71
C ALA A 94 -11.04 1.29 0.51
N PHE A 95 -10.28 1.38 1.60
CA PHE A 95 -8.91 1.87 1.55
C PHE A 95 -8.00 0.88 0.82
N GLY A 96 -7.00 1.39 0.09
CA GLY A 96 -5.98 0.53 -0.51
C GLY A 96 -5.93 0.50 -2.03
N GLY A 97 -6.54 1.47 -2.73
CA GLY A 97 -6.47 1.58 -4.20
C GLY A 97 -5.08 1.92 -4.78
N GLY A 98 -4.01 1.86 -4.00
CA GLY A 98 -2.64 2.18 -4.42
C GLY A 98 -2.28 3.67 -4.43
N ARG A 99 -3.26 4.55 -4.25
CA ARG A 99 -3.06 6.01 -4.28
C ARG A 99 -2.31 6.53 -3.06
N HIS A 100 -2.58 5.96 -1.90
CA HIS A 100 -2.06 6.46 -0.63
C HIS A 100 -0.58 6.07 -0.44
N PRO A 101 0.28 6.97 0.09
CA PRO A 101 1.69 6.69 0.34
C PRO A 101 1.91 5.43 1.19
N THR A 102 1.06 5.19 2.21
CA THR A 102 1.19 4.03 3.09
C THR A 102 1.02 2.70 2.35
N THR A 103 0.11 2.63 1.36
CA THR A 103 -0.05 1.45 0.51
C THR A 103 1.20 1.21 -0.32
N ARG A 104 1.77 2.27 -0.92
CA ARG A 104 3.02 2.16 -1.69
C ARG A 104 4.20 1.76 -0.82
N LEU A 105 4.31 2.34 0.38
CA LEU A 105 5.33 1.98 1.36
C LEU A 105 5.21 0.52 1.79
N SER A 106 3.99 0.04 2.07
CA SER A 106 3.75 -1.37 2.42
C SER A 106 4.16 -2.31 1.29
N VAL A 107 3.84 -1.97 0.04
CA VAL A 107 4.26 -2.78 -1.13
C VAL A 107 5.78 -2.78 -1.30
N LYS A 108 6.45 -1.63 -1.12
CA LYS A 108 7.92 -1.56 -1.13
C LYS A 108 8.52 -2.42 -0.01
N ALA A 109 7.90 -2.43 1.17
CA ALA A 109 8.31 -3.27 2.30
C ALA A 109 8.14 -4.76 2.00
N ILE A 110 7.01 -5.17 1.40
CA ILE A 110 6.79 -6.56 0.94
C ILE A 110 7.89 -6.96 -0.05
N GLN A 111 8.17 -6.13 -1.04
CA GLN A 111 9.21 -6.38 -2.03
C GLN A 111 10.59 -6.51 -1.37
N TYR A 112 10.91 -5.62 -0.42
CA TYR A 112 12.16 -5.68 0.34
C TYR A 112 12.29 -7.01 1.08
N VAL A 113 11.25 -7.42 1.81
CA VAL A 113 11.24 -8.71 2.53
C VAL A 113 11.50 -9.86 1.56
N LEU A 114 10.71 -9.96 0.48
CA LEU A 114 10.77 -11.10 -0.44
C LEU A 114 12.08 -11.17 -1.23
N LYS A 115 12.77 -10.06 -1.44
CA LYS A 115 14.13 -10.04 -2.03
C LYS A 115 15.21 -10.56 -1.07
N ASN A 116 14.99 -10.44 0.25
CA ASN A 116 15.96 -10.79 1.28
C ASN A 116 15.64 -12.09 2.02
N VAL A 117 14.57 -12.78 1.61
CA VAL A 117 14.18 -14.09 2.14
C VAL A 117 14.80 -15.19 1.28
N SER A 118 15.39 -16.21 1.92
CA SER A 118 15.85 -17.39 1.21
C SER A 118 14.70 -18.05 0.44
N PRO A 119 14.91 -18.55 -0.78
CA PRO A 119 13.91 -19.29 -1.53
C PRO A 119 13.27 -20.44 -0.73
N ASP A 120 14.04 -21.08 0.17
CA ASP A 120 13.55 -22.14 1.05
C ASP A 120 12.49 -21.66 2.05
N CYS A 121 12.52 -20.39 2.42
CA CYS A 121 11.50 -19.77 3.27
C CYS A 121 10.17 -19.51 2.52
N LEU A 122 10.18 -19.54 1.19
CA LEU A 122 8.99 -19.40 0.33
C LEU A 122 8.35 -20.76 0.01
N ASN A 123 8.52 -21.75 0.87
CA ASN A 123 7.92 -23.07 0.74
C ASN A 123 6.38 -23.04 0.84
N GLN A 124 5.72 -24.19 0.70
CA GLN A 124 4.25 -24.30 0.71
C GLN A 124 3.56 -23.83 2.01
N ARG A 125 4.29 -23.67 3.11
CA ARG A 125 3.77 -23.18 4.40
C ARG A 125 3.81 -21.65 4.51
N CYS A 126 4.48 -20.95 3.58
CA CYS A 126 4.63 -19.51 3.63
C CYS A 126 3.27 -18.82 3.45
N SER A 127 2.84 -18.09 4.47
CA SER A 127 1.53 -17.43 4.52
C SER A 127 1.64 -15.98 4.99
N VAL A 128 0.73 -15.14 4.51
CA VAL A 128 0.57 -13.74 4.93
C VAL A 128 -0.76 -13.53 5.62
N LEU A 129 -0.73 -12.75 6.71
CA LEU A 129 -1.90 -12.14 7.32
C LEU A 129 -1.89 -10.63 7.03
N ASP A 130 -2.98 -10.12 6.48
CA ASP A 130 -3.20 -8.69 6.22
C ASP A 130 -4.31 -8.17 7.14
N ILE A 131 -3.93 -7.38 8.15
CA ILE A 131 -4.82 -6.87 9.21
C ILE A 131 -5.36 -5.52 8.79
N GLY A 132 -6.69 -5.39 8.67
CA GLY A 132 -7.35 -4.24 8.05
C GLY A 132 -7.10 -4.24 6.55
N THR A 133 -7.47 -5.34 5.89
CA THR A 133 -7.08 -5.61 4.50
C THR A 133 -7.64 -4.61 3.48
N GLY A 134 -8.73 -3.89 3.82
CA GLY A 134 -9.34 -2.91 2.94
C GLY A 134 -9.69 -3.50 1.57
N SER A 135 -9.10 -2.98 0.50
CA SER A 135 -9.28 -3.49 -0.86
C SER A 135 -8.63 -4.85 -1.15
N GLY A 136 -7.92 -5.44 -0.18
CA GLY A 136 -7.15 -6.68 -0.36
C GLY A 136 -5.78 -6.52 -1.02
N ILE A 137 -5.40 -5.31 -1.40
CA ILE A 137 -4.22 -5.04 -2.23
C ILE A 137 -2.91 -5.58 -1.64
N LEU A 138 -2.71 -5.53 -0.32
CA LEU A 138 -1.45 -5.95 0.30
C LEU A 138 -1.35 -7.47 0.37
N ALA A 139 -2.44 -8.16 0.69
CA ALA A 139 -2.52 -9.61 0.59
C ALA A 139 -2.29 -10.09 -0.86
N ILE A 140 -2.95 -9.45 -1.84
CA ILE A 140 -2.76 -9.74 -3.27
C ILE A 140 -1.31 -9.50 -3.67
N ALA A 141 -0.71 -8.37 -3.30
CA ALA A 141 0.68 -8.05 -3.61
C ALA A 141 1.65 -9.10 -3.04
N ALA A 142 1.49 -9.48 -1.77
CA ALA A 142 2.34 -10.49 -1.14
C ALA A 142 2.26 -11.84 -1.87
N VAL A 143 1.03 -12.25 -2.23
CA VAL A 143 0.81 -13.53 -2.93
C VAL A 143 1.31 -13.49 -4.36
N CYS A 144 1.09 -12.41 -5.10
CA CYS A 144 1.62 -12.25 -6.47
C CYS A 144 3.15 -12.18 -6.50
N LEU A 145 3.78 -11.68 -5.44
CA LEU A 145 5.23 -11.58 -5.31
C LEU A 145 5.90 -12.85 -4.76
N GLY A 146 5.14 -13.91 -4.39
CA GLY A 146 5.72 -15.21 -4.05
C GLY A 146 5.19 -15.90 -2.80
N ILE A 147 4.48 -15.22 -1.90
CA ILE A 147 3.79 -15.87 -0.76
C ILE A 147 2.74 -16.85 -1.29
N LYS A 148 2.62 -18.00 -0.67
CA LYS A 148 1.75 -19.08 -1.19
C LYS A 148 0.28 -18.87 -0.87
N LYS A 149 -0.05 -18.43 0.35
CA LYS A 149 -1.42 -18.26 0.82
C LYS A 149 -1.55 -16.94 1.61
N GLY A 150 -2.75 -16.35 1.61
CA GLY A 150 -3.07 -15.15 2.36
C GLY A 150 -4.38 -15.26 3.11
N LEU A 151 -4.42 -14.61 4.26
CA LEU A 151 -5.64 -14.29 4.98
C LEU A 151 -5.71 -12.76 5.13
N GLY A 152 -6.76 -12.15 4.59
CA GLY A 152 -7.09 -10.75 4.86
C GLY A 152 -8.23 -10.69 5.87
N ILE A 153 -8.10 -9.85 6.88
CA ILE A 153 -9.20 -9.61 7.82
C ILE A 153 -9.56 -8.13 7.84
N ASP A 154 -10.86 -7.87 7.89
CA ASP A 154 -11.40 -6.51 8.07
C ASP A 154 -12.70 -6.57 8.87
N VAL A 155 -13.06 -5.47 9.52
CA VAL A 155 -14.33 -5.34 10.25
C VAL A 155 -15.42 -4.67 9.41
N ASP A 156 -15.04 -4.03 8.30
CA ASP A 156 -15.95 -3.36 7.40
C ASP A 156 -16.48 -4.31 6.33
N PRO A 157 -17.79 -4.60 6.29
CA PRO A 157 -18.38 -5.46 5.25
C PRO A 157 -18.12 -4.96 3.83
N CYS A 158 -18.04 -3.64 3.61
CA CYS A 158 -17.75 -3.07 2.30
C CYS A 158 -16.30 -3.40 1.87
N ALA A 159 -15.35 -3.32 2.80
CA ALA A 159 -13.97 -3.71 2.55
C ALA A 159 -13.85 -5.21 2.23
N ILE A 160 -14.54 -6.06 2.98
CA ILE A 160 -14.58 -7.51 2.77
C ILE A 160 -15.09 -7.85 1.37
N ALA A 161 -16.21 -7.24 0.96
CA ALA A 161 -16.79 -7.44 -0.36
C ALA A 161 -15.83 -6.97 -1.49
N GLU A 162 -15.26 -5.77 -1.34
CA GLU A 162 -14.33 -5.19 -2.31
C GLU A 162 -13.03 -6.02 -2.42
N ALA A 163 -12.48 -6.47 -1.30
CA ALA A 163 -11.33 -7.37 -1.29
C ALA A 163 -11.63 -8.69 -2.02
N GLY A 164 -12.80 -9.29 -1.80
CA GLY A 164 -13.25 -10.49 -2.51
C GLY A 164 -13.31 -10.28 -4.02
N GLU A 165 -13.90 -9.17 -4.48
CA GLU A 165 -13.93 -8.83 -5.91
C GLU A 165 -12.50 -8.65 -6.49
N ASN A 166 -11.61 -7.98 -5.77
CA ASN A 166 -10.25 -7.77 -6.22
C ASN A 166 -9.43 -9.06 -6.27
N ILE A 167 -9.65 -9.99 -5.33
CA ILE A 167 -9.04 -11.32 -5.35
C ILE A 167 -9.50 -12.09 -6.59
N ALA A 168 -10.79 -12.07 -6.91
CA ALA A 168 -11.34 -12.72 -8.09
C ALA A 168 -10.79 -12.12 -9.39
N LEU A 169 -10.66 -10.79 -9.48
CA LEU A 169 -10.03 -10.10 -10.62
C LEU A 169 -8.60 -10.58 -10.87
N ASN A 170 -7.87 -10.96 -9.82
CA ASN A 170 -6.50 -11.44 -9.90
C ASN A 170 -6.40 -12.98 -9.92
N LYS A 171 -7.53 -13.71 -9.94
CA LYS A 171 -7.60 -15.17 -9.98
C LYS A 171 -6.90 -15.85 -8.80
N LEU A 172 -7.09 -15.29 -7.60
CA LEU A 172 -6.42 -15.71 -6.37
C LEU A 172 -7.36 -16.32 -5.32
N GLU A 173 -8.61 -16.68 -5.69
CA GLU A 173 -9.66 -17.20 -4.79
C GLU A 173 -9.20 -18.48 -4.07
N ASN A 174 -8.37 -19.29 -4.71
CA ASN A 174 -7.81 -20.51 -4.13
C ASN A 174 -6.58 -20.27 -3.24
N ARG A 175 -6.10 -19.02 -3.16
CA ARG A 175 -4.86 -18.65 -2.44
C ARG A 175 -5.08 -17.63 -1.34
N ILE A 176 -6.11 -16.80 -1.43
CA ILE A 176 -6.40 -15.75 -0.46
C ILE A 176 -7.83 -15.92 0.05
N VAL A 177 -7.96 -15.92 1.36
CA VAL A 177 -9.25 -15.90 2.07
C VAL A 177 -9.45 -14.53 2.69
N ILE A 178 -10.66 -13.98 2.58
CA ILE A 178 -11.07 -12.76 3.29
C ILE A 178 -12.10 -13.14 4.35
N SER A 179 -11.99 -12.53 5.53
CA SER A 179 -12.83 -12.85 6.68
C SER A 179 -13.08 -11.63 7.56
N ASP A 180 -14.23 -11.62 8.22
CA ASP A 180 -14.63 -10.68 9.27
C ASP A 180 -14.15 -11.10 10.68
N ARG A 181 -13.36 -12.18 10.76
CA ARG A 181 -12.84 -12.70 12.04
C ARG A 181 -12.06 -11.63 12.80
N LYS A 182 -12.31 -11.55 14.10
CA LYS A 182 -11.51 -10.71 14.99
C LYS A 182 -10.09 -11.23 15.08
N ILE A 183 -9.11 -10.34 15.20
CA ILE A 183 -7.69 -10.67 15.29
C ILE A 183 -7.39 -11.70 16.41
N ASP A 184 -8.10 -11.64 17.53
CA ASP A 184 -7.92 -12.55 18.68
C ASP A 184 -8.39 -13.99 18.38
N SER A 185 -9.21 -14.19 17.35
CA SER A 185 -9.72 -15.51 16.93
C SER A 185 -8.90 -16.14 15.80
N ILE A 186 -7.80 -15.50 15.39
CA ILE A 186 -6.91 -16.01 14.35
C ILE A 186 -5.88 -16.93 14.99
N ASP A 187 -5.72 -18.10 14.38
CA ASP A 187 -4.68 -19.04 14.79
C ASP A 187 -3.30 -18.55 14.41
N PRO A 188 -2.29 -18.71 15.28
CA PRO A 188 -0.94 -18.25 14.99
C PRO A 188 -0.29 -19.09 13.89
N ALA A 189 0.71 -18.51 13.31
CA ALA A 189 1.73 -19.00 12.40
C ALA A 189 1.63 -18.41 10.99
N PHE A 190 1.98 -17.12 10.89
CA PHE A 190 2.15 -16.44 9.60
C PHE A 190 3.62 -16.07 9.40
N SER A 191 4.14 -16.41 8.23
CA SER A 191 5.50 -16.04 7.83
C SER A 191 5.64 -14.52 7.62
N MET A 192 4.52 -13.86 7.29
CA MET A 192 4.44 -12.41 7.14
C MET A 192 3.13 -11.90 7.73
N VAL A 193 3.21 -10.89 8.60
CA VAL A 193 2.05 -10.13 9.10
C VAL A 193 2.17 -8.69 8.60
N ILE A 194 1.11 -8.19 7.98
CA ILE A 194 1.04 -6.82 7.46
C ILE A 194 -0.07 -6.08 8.20
N ALA A 195 0.21 -4.85 8.64
CA ALA A 195 -0.78 -3.95 9.20
C ALA A 195 -0.53 -2.53 8.67
N ASN A 196 -1.38 -2.08 7.75
CA ASN A 196 -1.40 -0.69 7.28
C ASN A 196 -2.52 0.06 7.98
N LEU A 197 -2.32 0.37 9.24
CA LEU A 197 -3.32 0.92 10.15
C LEU A 197 -2.80 2.22 10.80
N ARG A 198 -3.72 2.99 11.42
CA ARG A 198 -3.32 4.15 12.20
C ARG A 198 -2.48 3.75 13.41
N TYR A 199 -1.56 4.63 13.80
CA TYR A 199 -0.64 4.44 14.93
C TYR A 199 -1.27 3.88 16.22
N PRO A 200 -2.42 4.38 16.74
CA PRO A 200 -3.02 3.79 17.94
C PRO A 200 -3.39 2.33 17.79
N SER A 201 -3.88 1.94 16.60
CA SER A 201 -4.22 0.53 16.30
C SER A 201 -2.97 -0.36 16.28
N LEU A 202 -1.88 0.14 15.68
CA LEU A 202 -0.61 -0.59 15.61
C LEU A 202 -0.04 -0.86 17.02
N LYS A 203 -0.18 0.08 17.95
CA LYS A 203 0.19 -0.11 19.35
C LYS A 203 -0.72 -1.12 20.05
N ASN A 204 -2.02 -0.97 19.90
CA ASN A 204 -3.00 -1.80 20.57
C ASN A 204 -2.92 -3.26 20.11
N PHE A 205 -2.61 -3.51 18.83
CA PHE A 205 -2.50 -4.86 18.28
C PHE A 205 -1.11 -5.49 18.43
N TYR A 206 -0.16 -4.83 19.10
CA TYR A 206 1.16 -5.39 19.33
C TYR A 206 1.14 -6.81 19.94
N PRO A 207 0.35 -7.11 20.99
CA PRO A 207 0.30 -8.45 21.58
C PRO A 207 -0.16 -9.52 20.57
N GLN A 208 -1.21 -9.21 19.79
CA GLN A 208 -1.75 -10.11 18.79
C GLN A 208 -0.77 -10.30 17.64
N ILE A 209 -0.23 -9.23 17.10
CA ILE A 209 0.76 -9.27 16.00
C ILE A 209 1.99 -10.10 16.44
N SER A 210 2.45 -9.91 17.67
CA SER A 210 3.57 -10.66 18.21
C SER A 210 3.29 -12.16 18.34
N LYS A 211 2.05 -12.53 18.65
CA LYS A 211 1.63 -13.94 18.71
C LYS A 211 1.46 -14.55 17.33
N LEU A 212 0.90 -13.79 16.37
CA LEU A 212 0.52 -14.27 15.05
C LEU A 212 1.70 -14.46 14.12
N ALA A 213 2.77 -13.68 14.27
CA ALA A 213 3.98 -13.84 13.48
C ALA A 213 4.76 -15.10 13.93
N ASP A 214 5.22 -15.90 12.96
CA ASP A 214 6.13 -17.04 13.23
C ASP A 214 7.48 -16.59 13.81
N SER A 215 8.18 -17.50 14.48
CA SER A 215 9.61 -17.31 14.78
C SER A 215 10.38 -17.16 13.47
N GLY A 216 11.21 -16.12 13.34
CA GLY A 216 11.86 -15.75 12.10
C GLY A 216 10.91 -15.13 11.06
N GLY A 217 9.63 -14.94 11.36
CA GLY A 217 8.65 -14.29 10.50
C GLY A 217 8.84 -12.77 10.40
N TRP A 218 8.12 -12.14 9.51
CA TRP A 218 8.23 -10.73 9.20
C TRP A 218 6.95 -9.98 9.59
N VAL A 219 7.13 -8.77 10.13
CA VAL A 219 6.02 -7.85 10.42
C VAL A 219 6.26 -6.56 9.67
N ILE A 220 5.27 -6.15 8.87
CA ILE A 220 5.28 -4.91 8.11
C ILE A 220 4.23 -3.99 8.70
N LEU A 221 4.66 -2.85 9.23
CA LEU A 221 3.78 -1.82 9.75
C LEU A 221 3.84 -0.57 8.87
N SER A 222 2.68 0.02 8.59
CA SER A 222 2.55 1.32 7.92
C SER A 222 1.28 2.02 8.37
N GLY A 223 1.05 3.27 7.94
CA GLY A 223 -0.12 4.05 8.34
C GLY A 223 0.12 4.94 9.55
N PHE A 224 1.37 5.16 9.88
CA PHE A 224 1.81 6.06 10.95
C PHE A 224 2.70 7.19 10.41
N ARG A 225 2.91 8.22 11.24
CA ARG A 225 3.74 9.37 10.90
C ARG A 225 5.21 9.15 11.27
N PRO A 226 6.19 9.82 10.61
CA PRO A 226 7.60 9.68 10.94
C PRO A 226 7.92 9.95 12.43
N HIS A 227 7.25 10.91 13.07
CA HIS A 227 7.44 11.23 14.48
C HIS A 227 6.90 10.16 15.45
N GLU A 228 5.98 9.28 15.00
CA GLU A 228 5.44 8.16 15.78
C GLU A 228 6.33 6.90 15.70
N ARG A 229 7.34 6.91 14.80
CA ARG A 229 8.20 5.75 14.55
C ARG A 229 8.98 5.32 15.78
N ALA A 230 9.60 6.24 16.49
CA ALA A 230 10.46 5.91 17.63
C ALA A 230 9.70 5.09 18.68
N ASP A 231 8.50 5.52 19.05
CA ASP A 231 7.66 4.84 20.01
C ASP A 231 7.20 3.43 19.54
N LEU A 232 6.86 3.27 18.25
CA LEU A 232 6.57 1.95 17.69
C LEU A 232 7.80 1.06 17.67
N MET A 233 8.97 1.59 17.33
CA MET A 233 10.21 0.83 17.34
C MET A 233 10.55 0.35 18.76
N ASP A 234 10.47 1.23 19.75
CA ASP A 234 10.75 0.88 21.16
C ASP A 234 9.80 -0.24 21.64
N LEU A 235 8.49 -0.12 21.32
CA LEU A 235 7.51 -1.13 21.68
C LEU A 235 7.81 -2.50 21.05
N TYR A 236 8.06 -2.53 19.74
CA TYR A 236 8.23 -3.79 19.01
C TYR A 236 9.59 -4.43 19.27
N THR A 237 10.67 -3.64 19.40
CA THR A 237 12.01 -4.18 19.61
C THR A 237 12.32 -4.54 21.05
N ALA A 238 11.47 -4.17 22.01
CA ALA A 238 11.68 -4.44 23.43
C ALA A 238 11.86 -5.93 23.78
N ARG A 239 11.26 -6.85 22.99
CA ARG A 239 11.29 -8.30 23.31
C ARG A 239 11.48 -9.24 22.13
N TYR A 240 10.69 -9.06 21.05
CA TYR A 240 10.50 -10.15 20.09
C TYR A 240 10.98 -9.82 18.68
N PHE A 241 11.29 -8.56 18.39
CA PHE A 241 11.54 -8.15 17.02
C PHE A 241 12.83 -7.35 16.90
N LYS A 242 13.46 -7.47 15.72
CA LYS A 242 14.54 -6.60 15.28
C LYS A 242 14.04 -5.76 14.10
N SER A 243 14.23 -4.44 14.15
CA SER A 243 13.96 -3.57 13.02
C SER A 243 14.99 -3.80 11.90
N ILE A 244 14.51 -4.02 10.68
CA ILE A 244 15.34 -4.38 9.54
C ILE A 244 15.32 -3.31 8.45
N TRP A 245 14.20 -2.62 8.28
CA TRP A 245 14.03 -1.63 7.22
C TRP A 245 12.99 -0.58 7.62
N SER A 246 13.18 0.65 7.16
CA SER A 246 12.20 1.72 7.29
C SER A 246 12.26 2.63 6.09
N ALA A 247 11.15 3.25 5.73
CA ALA A 247 11.07 4.28 4.71
C ALA A 247 9.94 5.27 4.98
N ASP A 248 10.07 6.45 4.38
CA ASP A 248 9.10 7.52 4.45
C ASP A 248 8.65 7.96 3.05
N GLU A 249 7.39 8.37 2.94
CA GLU A 249 6.84 8.95 1.72
C GLU A 249 5.69 9.90 2.07
N ASN A 250 5.80 11.19 1.66
CA ASN A 250 4.75 12.20 1.87
C ASN A 250 4.22 12.25 3.31
N ASP A 251 5.12 12.40 4.29
CA ASP A 251 4.81 12.48 5.71
C ASP A 251 4.11 11.22 6.28
N TRP A 252 4.33 10.06 5.65
CA TRP A 252 3.93 8.75 6.14
C TRP A 252 5.13 7.84 6.22
N ALA A 253 5.05 6.86 7.12
CA ALA A 253 6.14 5.95 7.38
C ALA A 253 5.71 4.48 7.28
N ALA A 254 6.70 3.63 7.00
CA ALA A 254 6.59 2.19 7.14
C ALA A 254 7.88 1.62 7.75
N THR A 255 7.75 0.50 8.44
CA THR A 255 8.87 -0.23 9.01
C THR A 255 8.66 -1.73 8.87
N VAL A 256 9.76 -2.46 8.75
CA VAL A 256 9.79 -3.93 8.71
C VAL A 256 10.54 -4.43 9.92
N PHE A 257 9.93 -5.37 10.60
CA PHE A 257 10.52 -6.10 11.70
C PHE A 257 10.68 -7.58 11.35
N LYS A 258 11.71 -8.20 11.90
CA LYS A 258 11.91 -9.65 11.91
C LYS A 258 11.76 -10.17 13.32
N LYS A 259 10.94 -11.18 13.51
CA LYS A 259 10.79 -11.86 14.81
C LYS A 259 12.04 -12.70 15.09
N ILE A 260 12.60 -12.54 16.28
CA ILE A 260 13.79 -13.25 16.75
C ILE A 260 13.39 -14.48 17.59
#